data_eb01640f416e0f1cafa4b3572570e3dd
#
_entry.id   eb01640f416e0f1cafa4b3572570e3dd
#
_cell.length_a   1.000
_cell.length_b   1.000
_cell.length_c   1.000
_cell.angle_alpha   90.00
_cell.angle_beta   90.00
_cell.angle_gamma   90.00
#
_symmetry.space_group_name_H-M   'P 1'
#
loop_
_entity.id
_entity.type
_entity.pdbx_description
1 polymer ?
#
loop_
_entity_poly.entity_id
_entity_poly.type
_entity_poly.pdbx_seq_one_letter_code
_entity_poly.pdbx_strand_id
1 'polypeptide(L)'
;MIRRPYLLLLASLAATPTPGQDTRPANFDYPETDRRMETLLEFPEIKGDISVVMSCVSRIKANGRMDGTGCYMQNNYDQPFMQAIGKAAKKARMNPAIVAGKTREIFLQFRVEFIQKDEQQTIDYYLNPGWEENVKAYGFRHVAGQRVIGRNEPWNAACPKRAKWSLWVRSYLGPDGRAESPTIQHTNGIMPTETCLNAIRQTIVNSFYTPTFADGEAVPSTFIEPFSN
;
A
#
# COMPACT_ATOMS: atom_id res chain seq x y z
N MET A 1 58.95 11.60 43.25
CA MET A 1 58.35 10.82 42.18
C MET A 1 56.85 10.88 42.38
N ILE A 2 56.15 11.70 41.57
CA ILE A 2 54.69 11.90 41.66
C ILE A 2 54.06 11.17 40.48
N ARG A 3 53.34 10.07 40.76
CA ARG A 3 52.55 9.30 39.75
C ARG A 3 51.23 10.04 39.50
N ARG A 4 51.01 10.49 38.27
CA ARG A 4 49.70 11.02 37.78
C ARG A 4 48.80 9.85 37.39
N PRO A 5 47.53 9.79 37.84
CA PRO A 5 46.58 8.82 37.33
C PRO A 5 46.03 9.31 35.98
N TYR A 6 46.03 8.41 34.96
CA TYR A 6 45.34 8.62 33.69
C TYR A 6 43.85 8.31 33.90
N LEU A 7 43.02 9.32 33.75
CA LEU A 7 41.56 9.17 33.70
C LEU A 7 41.19 8.72 32.27
N LEU A 8 40.78 7.47 32.12
CA LEU A 8 40.18 6.93 30.89
C LEU A 8 38.74 7.44 30.80
N LEU A 9 38.48 8.42 29.95
CA LEU A 9 37.12 8.81 29.53
C LEU A 9 36.56 7.71 28.60
N LEU A 10 35.67 6.87 29.12
CA LEU A 10 34.83 6.01 28.32
C LEU A 10 33.75 6.86 27.63
N ALA A 11 33.95 7.20 26.36
CA ALA A 11 32.93 7.80 25.51
C ALA A 11 31.89 6.73 25.21
N SER A 12 30.73 6.80 25.85
CA SER A 12 29.55 6.01 25.50
C SER A 12 29.04 6.49 24.14
N LEU A 13 29.32 5.71 23.10
CA LEU A 13 28.68 5.83 21.80
C LEU A 13 27.19 5.51 21.98
N ALA A 14 26.36 6.53 22.11
CA ALA A 14 24.93 6.39 21.97
C ALA A 14 24.65 5.96 20.52
N ALA A 15 24.28 4.70 20.33
CA ALA A 15 23.81 4.20 19.05
C ALA A 15 22.58 5.00 18.65
N THR A 16 22.69 5.84 17.63
CA THR A 16 21.53 6.45 16.97
C THR A 16 20.69 5.32 16.38
N PRO A 17 19.38 5.25 16.67
CA PRO A 17 18.52 4.22 16.08
C PRO A 17 18.56 4.38 14.56
N THR A 18 18.94 3.33 13.86
CA THR A 18 18.93 3.24 12.41
C THR A 18 17.49 3.42 11.93
N PRO A 19 17.18 4.31 10.95
CA PRO A 19 15.85 4.44 10.38
C PRO A 19 15.50 3.13 9.66
N GLY A 20 14.72 2.26 10.29
CA GLY A 20 14.32 0.96 9.73
C GLY A 20 13.90 -0.06 10.78
N GLN A 21 14.40 0.02 12.00
CA GLN A 21 14.17 -1.00 13.03
C GLN A 21 12.72 -1.12 13.53
N ASP A 22 11.85 -0.11 13.31
CA ASP A 22 10.44 -0.11 13.75
C ASP A 22 9.45 0.16 12.61
N THR A 23 9.75 -0.29 11.40
CA THR A 23 8.83 -0.14 10.26
C THR A 23 8.30 -1.49 9.82
N ARG A 24 6.99 -1.65 9.86
CA ARG A 24 6.29 -2.87 9.42
C ARG A 24 5.09 -2.50 8.54
N PRO A 25 4.89 -3.16 7.39
CA PRO A 25 3.72 -2.93 6.55
C PRO A 25 2.44 -3.42 7.22
N ALA A 26 1.31 -2.82 6.85
CA ALA A 26 0.00 -3.39 7.14
C ALA A 26 -0.14 -4.75 6.44
N ASN A 27 -0.80 -5.70 7.10
CA ASN A 27 -1.01 -7.03 6.55
C ASN A 27 -2.38 -7.62 6.95
N PHE A 28 -2.78 -8.74 6.32
CA PHE A 28 -4.06 -9.38 6.56
C PHE A 28 -4.13 -10.24 7.85
N ASP A 29 -3.00 -10.44 8.55
CA ASP A 29 -2.90 -11.32 9.73
C ASP A 29 -3.46 -10.66 11.01
N TYR A 30 -4.68 -10.11 10.93
CA TYR A 30 -5.31 -9.51 12.10
C TYR A 30 -5.57 -10.56 13.21
N PRO A 31 -5.34 -10.25 14.50
CA PRO A 31 -5.46 -11.26 15.57
C PRO A 31 -6.84 -11.91 15.68
N GLU A 32 -7.91 -11.11 15.58
CA GLU A 32 -9.29 -11.59 15.62
C GLU A 32 -9.68 -12.23 14.28
N THR A 33 -9.72 -13.53 14.21
CA THR A 33 -9.91 -14.30 12.96
C THR A 33 -11.25 -14.03 12.29
N ASP A 34 -12.31 -13.78 13.05
CA ASP A 34 -13.65 -13.43 12.55
C ASP A 34 -13.71 -12.07 11.84
N ARG A 35 -12.66 -11.26 11.97
CA ARG A 35 -12.48 -9.97 11.29
C ARG A 35 -11.44 -9.99 10.18
N ARG A 36 -10.86 -11.13 9.88
CA ARG A 36 -9.92 -11.23 8.76
C ARG A 36 -10.65 -11.19 7.44
N MET A 37 -10.00 -10.60 6.45
CA MET A 37 -10.52 -10.57 5.08
C MET A 37 -10.80 -11.99 4.55
N GLU A 38 -9.91 -12.91 4.84
CA GLU A 38 -9.98 -14.32 4.45
C GLU A 38 -11.24 -15.03 5.02
N THR A 39 -11.69 -14.69 6.21
CA THR A 39 -12.91 -15.26 6.82
C THR A 39 -14.17 -14.57 6.33
N LEU A 40 -14.09 -13.31 5.94
CA LEU A 40 -15.24 -12.48 5.59
C LEU A 40 -15.56 -12.45 4.09
N LEU A 41 -14.59 -12.82 3.25
CA LEU A 41 -14.74 -12.80 1.81
C LEU A 41 -15.38 -14.08 1.31
N GLU A 42 -16.57 -13.94 0.78
CA GLU A 42 -17.35 -15.02 0.17
C GLU A 42 -17.07 -15.07 -1.33
N PHE A 43 -16.94 -16.27 -1.89
CA PHE A 43 -16.85 -16.46 -3.34
C PHE A 43 -18.21 -16.16 -3.96
N PRO A 44 -18.33 -15.31 -5.00
CA PRO A 44 -19.59 -15.05 -5.66
C PRO A 44 -20.17 -16.31 -6.33
N GLU A 45 -21.49 -16.43 -6.35
CA GLU A 45 -22.17 -17.52 -7.07
C GLU A 45 -21.99 -17.34 -8.58
N ILE A 46 -21.18 -18.19 -9.19
CA ILE A 46 -20.87 -18.17 -10.63
C ILE A 46 -20.84 -19.61 -11.15
N LYS A 47 -21.29 -19.80 -12.39
CA LYS A 47 -21.29 -21.10 -13.05
C LYS A 47 -20.06 -21.26 -13.92
N GLY A 48 -19.49 -22.47 -13.90
CA GLY A 48 -18.37 -22.88 -14.73
C GLY A 48 -17.00 -22.47 -14.17
N ASP A 49 -15.96 -22.83 -14.90
CA ASP A 49 -14.59 -22.53 -14.54
C ASP A 49 -14.28 -21.05 -14.78
N ILE A 50 -13.67 -20.42 -13.81
CA ILE A 50 -13.27 -19.01 -13.90
C ILE A 50 -11.91 -18.78 -13.23
N SER A 51 -11.24 -17.72 -13.68
CA SER A 51 -10.09 -17.11 -13.01
C SER A 51 -10.23 -15.60 -13.14
N VAL A 52 -10.46 -14.91 -12.02
CA VAL A 52 -10.64 -13.46 -11.96
C VAL A 52 -9.63 -12.86 -11.01
N VAL A 53 -8.91 -11.84 -11.49
CA VAL A 53 -7.91 -11.09 -10.73
C VAL A 53 -8.44 -9.68 -10.48
N MET A 54 -8.60 -9.31 -9.21
CA MET A 54 -9.05 -8.01 -8.78
C MET A 54 -7.90 -7.22 -8.16
N SER A 55 -7.43 -6.17 -8.84
CA SER A 55 -6.49 -5.21 -8.26
C SER A 55 -7.27 -4.14 -7.49
N CYS A 56 -6.98 -4.00 -6.21
CA CYS A 56 -7.73 -3.18 -5.29
C CYS A 56 -6.87 -2.17 -4.55
N VAL A 57 -7.52 -1.11 -4.09
CA VAL A 57 -6.93 -0.11 -3.20
C VAL A 57 -7.79 0.05 -1.96
N SER A 58 -7.18 0.41 -0.86
CA SER A 58 -7.88 0.73 0.39
C SER A 58 -7.03 1.68 1.23
N ARG A 59 -7.69 2.47 2.06
CA ARG A 59 -7.04 3.22 3.12
C ARG A 59 -7.13 2.40 4.41
N ILE A 60 -5.99 2.06 4.99
CA ILE A 60 -5.94 1.34 6.25
C ILE A 60 -5.71 2.34 7.37
N LYS A 61 -6.71 2.48 8.25
CA LYS A 61 -6.63 3.37 9.40
C LYS A 61 -5.64 2.85 10.44
N ALA A 62 -5.15 3.72 11.31
CA ALA A 62 -4.24 3.35 12.39
C ALA A 62 -4.79 2.28 13.36
N ASN A 63 -6.11 2.06 13.38
CA ASN A 63 -6.77 0.98 14.13
C ASN A 63 -7.05 -0.27 13.28
N GLY A 64 -6.47 -0.39 12.10
CA GLY A 64 -6.61 -1.52 11.19
C GLY A 64 -7.90 -1.54 10.35
N ARG A 65 -8.82 -0.57 10.51
CA ARG A 65 -10.04 -0.51 9.70
C ARG A 65 -9.71 -0.22 8.23
N MET A 66 -10.30 -1.00 7.33
CA MET A 66 -10.29 -0.73 5.91
C MET A 66 -11.34 0.34 5.57
N ASP A 67 -10.97 1.34 4.77
CA ASP A 67 -11.82 2.47 4.40
C ASP A 67 -11.60 2.84 2.93
N GLY A 68 -12.70 3.19 2.22
CA GLY A 68 -12.59 3.56 0.82
C GLY A 68 -12.04 2.44 -0.08
N THR A 69 -12.35 1.18 0.25
CA THR A 69 -11.93 0.04 -0.59
C THR A 69 -12.64 0.07 -1.93
N GLY A 70 -11.85 0.05 -2.99
CA GLY A 70 -12.31 -0.04 -4.37
C GLY A 70 -11.39 -0.93 -5.19
N CYS A 71 -11.94 -1.57 -6.23
CA CYS A 71 -11.16 -2.42 -7.12
C CYS A 71 -11.34 -1.96 -8.56
N TYR A 72 -10.32 -2.18 -9.37
CA TYR A 72 -10.38 -1.93 -10.81
C TYR A 72 -11.04 -3.11 -11.49
N MET A 73 -12.07 -2.82 -12.30
CA MET A 73 -12.70 -3.79 -13.17
C MET A 73 -12.06 -3.75 -14.54
N GLN A 74 -11.73 -4.89 -15.10
CA GLN A 74 -11.30 -5.02 -16.48
C GLN A 74 -12.49 -5.19 -17.42
N ASN A 75 -13.59 -5.76 -16.91
CA ASN A 75 -14.83 -6.00 -17.65
C ASN A 75 -16.04 -6.04 -16.70
N ASN A 76 -17.25 -6.12 -17.27
CA ASN A 76 -18.49 -6.15 -16.48
C ASN A 76 -18.67 -7.41 -15.64
N TYR A 77 -18.00 -8.52 -15.97
CA TYR A 77 -18.06 -9.76 -15.21
C TYR A 77 -17.36 -9.65 -13.85
N ASP A 78 -16.51 -8.64 -13.66
CA ASP A 78 -15.76 -8.42 -12.41
C ASP A 78 -16.66 -7.83 -11.31
N GLN A 79 -17.84 -7.31 -11.64
CA GLN A 79 -18.71 -6.60 -10.70
C GLN A 79 -19.09 -7.44 -9.45
N PRO A 80 -19.49 -8.72 -9.54
CA PRO A 80 -19.81 -9.53 -8.37
C PRO A 80 -18.60 -9.68 -7.42
N PHE A 81 -17.42 -9.85 -7.96
CA PHE A 81 -16.17 -9.98 -7.20
C PHE A 81 -15.80 -8.68 -6.49
N MET A 82 -15.92 -7.54 -7.17
CA MET A 82 -15.71 -6.23 -6.56
C MET A 82 -16.71 -5.99 -5.41
N GLN A 83 -17.96 -6.36 -5.56
CA GLN A 83 -18.98 -6.24 -4.52
C GLN A 83 -18.69 -7.14 -3.31
N ALA A 84 -18.26 -8.38 -3.53
CA ALA A 84 -17.87 -9.32 -2.48
C ALA A 84 -16.68 -8.75 -1.67
N ILE A 85 -15.63 -8.26 -2.35
CA ILE A 85 -14.49 -7.61 -1.72
C ILE A 85 -14.94 -6.38 -0.92
N GLY A 86 -15.77 -5.51 -1.50
CA GLY A 86 -16.27 -4.31 -0.81
C GLY A 86 -17.13 -4.63 0.43
N LYS A 87 -17.95 -5.70 0.37
CA LYS A 87 -18.76 -6.20 1.51
C LYS A 87 -17.87 -6.70 2.63
N ALA A 88 -16.85 -7.51 2.32
CA ALA A 88 -15.90 -8.04 3.28
C ALA A 88 -15.04 -6.92 3.91
N ALA A 89 -14.49 -6.02 3.11
CA ALA A 89 -13.63 -4.92 3.55
C ALA A 89 -14.29 -3.97 4.57
N LYS A 90 -15.62 -3.75 4.47
CA LYS A 90 -16.37 -2.94 5.44
C LYS A 90 -16.28 -3.47 6.87
N LYS A 91 -16.16 -4.79 7.04
CA LYS A 91 -16.11 -5.47 8.33
C LYS A 91 -14.68 -5.88 8.71
N ALA A 92 -13.83 -6.10 7.72
CA ALA A 92 -12.46 -6.57 7.89
C ALA A 92 -11.58 -5.60 8.69
N ARG A 93 -10.57 -6.17 9.32
CA ARG A 93 -9.45 -5.49 9.97
C ARG A 93 -8.14 -6.06 9.45
N MET A 94 -7.14 -5.21 9.41
CA MET A 94 -5.77 -5.55 9.09
C MET A 94 -4.87 -5.19 10.27
N ASN A 95 -3.75 -5.86 10.43
CA ASN A 95 -2.70 -5.31 11.26
C ASN A 95 -2.28 -3.96 10.66
N PRO A 96 -2.34 -2.86 11.43
CA PRO A 96 -1.97 -1.55 10.92
C PRO A 96 -0.48 -1.47 10.62
N ALA A 97 -0.10 -0.63 9.67
CA ALA A 97 1.30 -0.32 9.43
C ALA A 97 1.92 0.39 10.63
N ILE A 98 3.16 0.06 10.94
CA ILE A 98 3.97 0.76 11.93
C ILE A 98 5.10 1.47 11.17
N VAL A 99 5.24 2.77 11.37
CA VAL A 99 6.33 3.56 10.80
C VAL A 99 6.93 4.41 11.91
N ALA A 100 8.22 4.25 12.14
CA ALA A 100 8.95 4.87 13.23
C ALA A 100 8.27 4.60 14.60
N GLY A 101 7.94 3.33 14.87
CA GLY A 101 7.35 2.86 16.15
C GLY A 101 5.90 3.30 16.39
N LYS A 102 5.22 3.91 15.41
CA LYS A 102 3.83 4.39 15.55
C LYS A 102 2.93 3.78 14.49
N THR A 103 1.72 3.39 14.89
CA THR A 103 0.67 3.00 13.93
C THR A 103 0.31 4.18 13.04
N ARG A 104 0.24 3.94 11.73
CA ARG A 104 -0.04 4.97 10.73
C ARG A 104 -1.21 4.57 9.84
N GLU A 105 -1.92 5.59 9.38
CA GLU A 105 -2.85 5.45 8.28
C GLU A 105 -2.05 5.36 6.99
N ILE A 106 -2.37 4.34 6.14
CA ILE A 106 -1.65 4.11 4.89
C ILE A 106 -2.60 3.93 3.71
N PHE A 107 -2.06 4.18 2.52
CA PHE A 107 -2.62 3.75 1.26
C PHE A 107 -2.09 2.35 0.94
N LEU A 108 -3.01 1.39 0.88
CA LEU A 108 -2.73 0.00 0.57
C LEU A 108 -3.16 -0.33 -0.85
N GLN A 109 -2.31 -1.05 -1.56
CA GLN A 109 -2.63 -1.73 -2.81
C GLN A 109 -2.54 -3.23 -2.59
N PHE A 110 -3.56 -3.96 -3.01
CA PHE A 110 -3.61 -5.41 -2.86
C PHE A 110 -4.31 -6.05 -4.04
N ARG A 111 -4.13 -7.34 -4.18
CA ARG A 111 -4.76 -8.13 -5.22
C ARG A 111 -5.48 -9.31 -4.59
N VAL A 112 -6.64 -9.65 -5.15
CA VAL A 112 -7.41 -10.85 -4.82
C VAL A 112 -7.60 -11.65 -6.11
N GLU A 113 -7.27 -12.92 -6.07
CA GLU A 113 -7.51 -13.86 -7.15
C GLU A 113 -8.63 -14.83 -6.75
N PHE A 114 -9.64 -14.93 -7.59
CA PHE A 114 -10.73 -15.89 -7.45
C PHE A 114 -10.58 -16.95 -8.54
N ILE A 115 -10.40 -18.18 -8.13
CA ILE A 115 -10.26 -19.31 -9.04
C ILE A 115 -11.34 -20.33 -8.72
N GLN A 116 -12.15 -20.69 -9.71
CA GLN A 116 -13.05 -21.84 -9.64
C GLN A 116 -12.70 -22.79 -10.77
N LYS A 117 -12.39 -24.02 -10.43
CA LYS A 117 -12.08 -25.08 -11.36
C LYS A 117 -12.67 -26.40 -10.86
N ASP A 118 -13.42 -27.12 -11.71
CA ASP A 118 -14.06 -28.38 -11.35
C ASP A 118 -14.87 -28.27 -10.03
N GLU A 119 -15.64 -27.17 -9.87
CA GLU A 119 -16.43 -26.80 -8.68
C GLU A 119 -15.58 -26.49 -7.40
N GLN A 120 -14.28 -26.59 -7.45
CA GLN A 120 -13.39 -26.18 -6.36
C GLN A 120 -13.11 -24.69 -6.43
N GLN A 121 -13.36 -23.99 -5.32
CA GLN A 121 -13.16 -22.55 -5.20
C GLN A 121 -11.93 -22.23 -4.35
N THR A 122 -11.09 -21.32 -4.83
CA THR A 122 -9.92 -20.81 -4.11
C THR A 122 -9.91 -19.28 -4.20
N ILE A 123 -9.53 -18.64 -3.09
CA ILE A 123 -9.31 -17.20 -3.03
C ILE A 123 -7.90 -16.96 -2.50
N ASP A 124 -7.07 -16.32 -3.30
CA ASP A 124 -5.72 -15.92 -2.92
C ASP A 124 -5.61 -14.42 -2.73
N TYR A 125 -4.80 -14.00 -1.74
CA TYR A 125 -4.58 -12.61 -1.38
C TYR A 125 -3.10 -12.24 -1.50
N TYR A 126 -2.83 -11.08 -2.09
CA TYR A 126 -1.47 -10.58 -2.24
C TYR A 126 -1.41 -9.11 -1.80
N LEU A 127 -0.42 -8.78 -0.98
CA LEU A 127 -0.16 -7.42 -0.51
C LEU A 127 0.58 -6.57 -1.54
N ASN A 128 0.21 -6.75 -2.81
CA ASN A 128 0.71 -5.99 -3.95
C ASN A 128 -0.34 -5.96 -5.06
N PRO A 129 -0.31 -4.94 -5.93
CA PRO A 129 -1.27 -4.81 -7.03
C PRO A 129 -0.92 -5.65 -8.26
N GLY A 130 0.21 -6.36 -8.25
CA GLY A 130 0.66 -7.19 -9.36
C GLY A 130 1.37 -6.42 -10.49
N TRP A 131 2.02 -5.29 -10.20
CA TRP A 131 2.82 -4.58 -11.22
C TRP A 131 3.90 -5.49 -11.79
N GLU A 132 3.90 -5.65 -13.11
CA GLU A 132 4.71 -6.62 -13.84
C GLU A 132 6.20 -6.55 -13.47
N GLU A 133 6.75 -5.34 -13.36
CA GLU A 133 8.16 -5.12 -13.03
C GLU A 133 8.52 -5.67 -11.65
N ASN A 134 7.68 -5.39 -10.64
CA ASN A 134 7.90 -5.87 -9.29
C ASN A 134 7.67 -7.38 -9.19
N VAL A 135 6.64 -7.89 -9.87
CA VAL A 135 6.37 -9.34 -9.93
C VAL A 135 7.51 -10.09 -10.61
N LYS A 136 8.06 -9.54 -11.69
CA LYS A 136 9.21 -10.14 -12.40
C LYS A 136 10.46 -10.14 -11.53
N ALA A 137 10.69 -9.09 -10.73
CA ALA A 137 11.86 -8.97 -9.88
C ALA A 137 11.75 -9.80 -8.59
N TYR A 138 10.55 -9.89 -7.98
CA TYR A 138 10.37 -10.36 -6.60
C TYR A 138 9.30 -11.45 -6.45
N GLY A 139 8.65 -11.87 -7.54
CA GLY A 139 7.55 -12.84 -7.48
C GLY A 139 6.24 -12.25 -6.95
N PHE A 140 5.18 -13.07 -6.98
CA PHE A 140 3.83 -12.63 -6.60
C PHE A 140 3.64 -12.39 -5.10
N ARG A 141 4.48 -12.93 -4.23
CA ARG A 141 4.31 -12.85 -2.77
C ARG A 141 5.06 -11.70 -2.11
N HIS A 142 5.69 -10.80 -2.89
CA HIS A 142 6.27 -9.59 -2.31
C HIS A 142 5.18 -8.69 -1.69
N VAL A 143 5.55 -7.93 -0.67
CA VAL A 143 4.71 -6.89 -0.06
C VAL A 143 5.07 -5.56 -0.68
N ALA A 144 4.16 -4.95 -1.42
CA ALA A 144 4.39 -3.65 -2.03
C ALA A 144 4.56 -2.55 -0.98
N GLY A 145 5.31 -1.53 -1.31
CA GLY A 145 5.44 -0.33 -0.48
C GLY A 145 4.09 0.32 -0.20
N GLN A 146 3.92 0.84 1.02
CA GLN A 146 2.66 1.43 1.46
C GLN A 146 2.89 2.87 1.90
N ARG A 147 2.24 3.83 1.24
CA ARG A 147 2.40 5.25 1.53
C ARG A 147 1.63 5.65 2.79
N VAL A 148 2.29 6.37 3.70
CA VAL A 148 1.63 6.99 4.86
C VAL A 148 0.79 8.17 4.40
N ILE A 149 -0.49 8.16 4.74
CA ILE A 149 -1.42 9.24 4.42
C ILE A 149 -1.30 10.35 5.46
N GLY A 150 -0.98 11.54 5.00
CA GLY A 150 -0.95 12.75 5.82
C GLY A 150 -2.34 13.32 6.07
N ARG A 151 -2.53 14.03 7.20
CA ARG A 151 -3.81 14.72 7.49
C ARG A 151 -4.15 15.79 6.45
N ASN A 152 -3.16 16.55 6.00
CA ASN A 152 -3.30 17.69 5.11
C ASN A 152 -2.36 17.51 3.92
N GLU A 153 -2.72 16.60 3.01
CA GLU A 153 -1.93 16.41 1.80
C GLU A 153 -2.10 17.62 0.85
N PRO A 154 -0.99 18.16 0.32
CA PRO A 154 -1.03 19.39 -0.50
C PRO A 154 -2.01 19.33 -1.68
N TRP A 155 -2.14 18.16 -2.32
CA TRP A 155 -3.02 17.97 -3.46
C TRP A 155 -4.50 18.15 -3.10
N ASN A 156 -4.93 17.86 -1.86
CA ASN A 156 -6.31 18.03 -1.41
C ASN A 156 -6.79 19.49 -1.49
N ALA A 157 -5.88 20.45 -1.32
CA ALA A 157 -6.19 21.88 -1.44
C ALA A 157 -5.98 22.42 -2.86
N ALA A 158 -4.99 21.89 -3.58
CA ALA A 158 -4.57 22.40 -4.87
C ALA A 158 -5.36 21.85 -6.07
N CYS A 159 -5.99 20.67 -5.93
CA CYS A 159 -6.66 20.01 -7.03
C CYS A 159 -8.15 20.33 -7.12
N PRO A 160 -8.73 20.40 -8.34
CA PRO A 160 -10.13 20.75 -8.54
C PRO A 160 -11.05 19.64 -7.99
N LYS A 161 -12.02 20.04 -7.16
CA LYS A 161 -12.98 19.11 -6.52
C LYS A 161 -14.27 18.90 -7.32
N ARG A 162 -14.56 19.77 -8.28
CA ARG A 162 -15.80 19.72 -9.06
C ARG A 162 -15.64 19.11 -10.45
N ALA A 163 -14.42 19.04 -10.93
CA ALA A 163 -14.11 18.45 -12.23
C ALA A 163 -13.71 16.99 -12.06
N LYS A 164 -14.24 16.09 -12.87
CA LYS A 164 -13.80 14.69 -12.91
C LYS A 164 -12.44 14.60 -13.58
N TRP A 165 -11.50 14.00 -12.91
CA TRP A 165 -10.16 13.71 -13.43
C TRP A 165 -9.60 12.46 -12.74
N SER A 166 -8.72 11.79 -13.44
CA SER A 166 -8.00 10.64 -12.92
C SER A 166 -6.60 10.61 -13.54
N LEU A 167 -5.62 10.29 -12.74
CA LEU A 167 -4.24 10.13 -13.18
C LEU A 167 -3.52 9.08 -12.32
N TRP A 168 -2.45 8.54 -12.86
CA TRP A 168 -1.56 7.65 -12.16
C TRP A 168 -0.22 8.34 -11.95
N VAL A 169 0.33 8.18 -10.76
CA VAL A 169 1.68 8.66 -10.44
C VAL A 169 2.56 7.46 -10.23
N ARG A 170 3.59 7.35 -11.06
CA ARG A 170 4.62 6.34 -10.97
C ARG A 170 5.88 6.95 -10.39
N SER A 171 6.49 6.31 -9.42
CA SER A 171 7.76 6.71 -8.80
C SER A 171 8.64 5.49 -8.51
N TYR A 172 9.91 5.72 -8.36
CA TYR A 172 10.84 4.77 -7.76
C TYR A 172 10.70 4.86 -6.24
N LEU A 173 10.58 3.72 -5.58
CA LEU A 173 10.57 3.60 -4.13
C LEU A 173 11.84 2.87 -3.68
N GLY A 174 12.70 3.57 -2.95
CA GLY A 174 13.91 3.00 -2.39
C GLY A 174 13.67 2.07 -1.20
N PRO A 175 14.63 1.22 -0.85
CA PRO A 175 14.55 0.33 0.31
C PRO A 175 14.53 1.09 1.64
N ASP A 176 14.88 2.37 1.63
CA ASP A 176 14.78 3.29 2.77
C ASP A 176 13.37 3.88 2.98
N GLY A 177 12.39 3.49 2.14
CA GLY A 177 11.02 4.01 2.19
C GLY A 177 10.89 5.43 1.66
N ARG A 178 11.74 5.87 0.72
CA ARG A 178 11.65 7.16 0.05
C ARG A 178 11.26 6.99 -1.41
N ALA A 179 10.30 7.79 -1.85
CA ALA A 179 9.88 7.85 -3.25
C ALA A 179 10.61 8.97 -3.99
N GLU A 180 11.05 8.66 -5.21
CA GLU A 180 11.80 9.58 -6.06
C GLU A 180 11.24 9.62 -7.48
N SER A 181 11.54 10.70 -8.20
CA SER A 181 11.28 10.86 -9.63
C SER A 181 9.82 10.57 -10.05
N PRO A 182 8.82 11.19 -9.40
CA PRO A 182 7.42 10.95 -9.73
C PRO A 182 7.09 11.43 -11.14
N THR A 183 6.58 10.53 -11.97
CA THR A 183 6.02 10.81 -13.29
C THR A 183 4.50 10.67 -13.24
N ILE A 184 3.79 11.51 -13.96
CA ILE A 184 2.32 11.53 -13.98
C ILE A 184 1.83 11.10 -15.36
N GLN A 185 0.88 10.17 -15.37
CA GLN A 185 0.13 9.75 -16.54
C GLN A 185 -1.34 10.12 -16.35
N HIS A 186 -1.87 10.99 -17.18
CA HIS A 186 -3.29 11.29 -17.21
C HIS A 186 -4.07 10.11 -17.80
N THR A 187 -5.15 9.72 -17.14
CA THR A 187 -5.93 8.55 -17.54
C THR A 187 -7.34 8.88 -18.00
N ASN A 188 -8.00 9.85 -17.36
CA ASN A 188 -9.36 10.21 -17.71
C ASN A 188 -9.76 11.61 -17.22
N GLY A 189 -10.77 12.19 -17.84
CA GLY A 189 -11.39 13.46 -17.47
C GLY A 189 -10.58 14.69 -17.91
N ILE A 190 -10.72 15.78 -17.18
CA ILE A 190 -10.02 17.03 -17.47
C ILE A 190 -8.61 16.97 -16.90
N MET A 191 -7.61 17.38 -17.71
CA MET A 191 -6.24 17.49 -17.19
C MET A 191 -6.18 18.51 -16.04
N PRO A 192 -5.72 18.14 -14.85
CA PRO A 192 -5.55 19.09 -13.77
C PRO A 192 -4.52 20.16 -14.07
N THR A 193 -4.62 21.28 -13.36
CA THR A 193 -3.65 22.39 -13.50
C THR A 193 -2.25 21.97 -13.06
N GLU A 194 -1.22 22.64 -13.55
CA GLU A 194 0.17 22.37 -13.13
C GLU A 194 0.37 22.52 -11.60
N THR A 195 -0.36 23.45 -10.98
CA THR A 195 -0.36 23.59 -9.51
C THR A 195 -0.84 22.32 -8.81
N CYS A 196 -1.91 21.68 -9.31
CA CYS A 196 -2.40 20.41 -8.79
C CYS A 196 -1.38 19.29 -9.04
N LEU A 197 -0.84 19.19 -10.25
CA LEU A 197 0.15 18.17 -10.60
C LEU A 197 1.41 18.27 -9.75
N ASN A 198 1.91 19.48 -9.49
CA ASN A 198 3.05 19.71 -8.61
C ASN A 198 2.74 19.36 -7.15
N ALA A 199 1.54 19.68 -6.68
CA ALA A 199 1.11 19.31 -5.32
C ALA A 199 1.02 17.77 -5.15
N ILE A 200 0.59 17.05 -6.18
CA ILE A 200 0.61 15.58 -6.19
C ILE A 200 2.04 15.04 -6.16
N ARG A 201 2.94 15.56 -7.03
CA ARG A 201 4.36 15.14 -7.02
C ARG A 201 5.00 15.35 -5.64
N GLN A 202 4.75 16.52 -5.04
CA GLN A 202 5.24 16.83 -3.68
C GLN A 202 4.65 15.89 -2.63
N THR A 203 3.36 15.52 -2.74
CA THR A 203 2.73 14.55 -1.84
C THR A 203 3.46 13.21 -1.91
N ILE A 204 3.77 12.73 -3.10
CA ILE A 204 4.49 11.46 -3.28
C ILE A 204 5.90 11.53 -2.68
N VAL A 205 6.69 12.54 -3.04
CA VAL A 205 8.11 12.65 -2.61
C VAL A 205 8.25 12.91 -1.11
N ASN A 206 7.34 13.69 -0.53
CA ASN A 206 7.42 14.08 0.88
C ASN A 206 6.69 13.11 1.84
N SER A 207 6.03 12.07 1.33
CA SER A 207 5.41 11.05 2.16
C SER A 207 6.45 10.07 2.72
N PHE A 208 6.13 9.49 3.88
CA PHE A 208 6.81 8.29 4.36
C PHE A 208 6.16 7.05 3.76
N TYR A 209 6.96 6.00 3.62
CA TYR A 209 6.49 4.70 3.13
C TYR A 209 7.00 3.59 4.05
N THR A 210 6.25 2.50 4.14
CA THR A 210 6.92 1.23 4.37
C THR A 210 7.61 0.86 3.06
N PRO A 211 8.86 0.37 3.06
CA PRO A 211 9.47 -0.11 1.82
C PRO A 211 8.73 -1.33 1.26
N THR A 212 9.06 -1.69 0.03
CA THR A 212 8.67 -3.01 -0.51
C THR A 212 9.51 -4.08 0.17
N PHE A 213 8.88 -5.20 0.53
CA PHE A 213 9.56 -6.35 1.12
C PHE A 213 9.47 -7.56 0.19
N ALA A 214 10.61 -8.19 -0.05
CA ALA A 214 10.72 -9.49 -0.69
C ALA A 214 11.57 -10.40 0.20
N ASP A 215 11.08 -11.60 0.50
CA ASP A 215 11.75 -12.58 1.38
C ASP A 215 12.19 -11.99 2.74
N GLY A 216 11.43 -11.02 3.25
CA GLY A 216 11.71 -10.34 4.52
C GLY A 216 12.69 -9.17 4.43
N GLU A 217 13.28 -8.92 3.28
CA GLU A 217 14.22 -7.83 3.06
C GLU A 217 13.56 -6.64 2.37
N ALA A 218 13.98 -5.41 2.74
CA ALA A 218 13.56 -4.20 2.06
C ALA A 218 14.26 -4.08 0.71
N VAL A 219 13.48 -3.94 -0.37
CA VAL A 219 13.98 -3.90 -1.74
C VAL A 219 13.47 -2.66 -2.49
N PRO A 220 14.21 -2.15 -3.49
CA PRO A 220 13.71 -1.08 -4.34
C PRO A 220 12.55 -1.57 -5.22
N SER A 221 11.62 -0.68 -5.55
CA SER A 221 10.47 -1.07 -6.37
C SER A 221 9.90 0.09 -7.19
N THR A 222 9.06 -0.25 -8.16
CA THR A 222 8.13 0.70 -8.77
C THR A 222 6.90 0.84 -7.87
N PHE A 223 6.58 2.08 -7.50
CA PHE A 223 5.35 2.43 -6.80
C PHE A 223 4.45 3.24 -7.74
N ILE A 224 3.18 2.84 -7.86
CA ILE A 224 2.21 3.54 -8.70
C ILE A 224 0.95 3.77 -7.87
N GLU A 225 0.52 5.02 -7.75
CA GLU A 225 -0.69 5.40 -7.02
C GLU A 225 -1.67 6.15 -7.92
N PRO A 226 -2.97 5.77 -7.92
CA PRO A 226 -4.01 6.53 -8.58
C PRO A 226 -4.42 7.74 -7.74
N PHE A 227 -4.60 8.86 -8.41
CA PHE A 227 -5.23 10.06 -7.87
C PHE A 227 -6.45 10.40 -8.71
N SER A 228 -7.55 10.75 -8.06
CA SER A 228 -8.80 11.09 -8.75
C SER A 228 -9.68 12.01 -7.90
N ASN A 229 -10.67 12.60 -8.56
CA ASN A 229 -11.78 13.28 -7.93
C ASN A 229 -13.11 12.81 -8.51
#